data_dd18ee944b1bf7a1b99a0296496f5fac
#
_entry.id   dd18ee944b1bf7a1b99a0296496f5fac
#
_cell.length_a   1.000
_cell.length_b   1.000
_cell.length_c   1.000
_cell.angle_alpha   90.00
_cell.angle_beta   90.00
_cell.angle_gamma   90.00
#
_symmetry.space_group_name_H-M   'P 1'
#
loop_
_entity.id
_entity.type
_entity.pdbx_description
1 polymer ?
#
loop_
_entity_poly.entity_id
_entity_poly.type
_entity_poly.pdbx_seq_one_letter_code
_entity_poly.pdbx_strand_id
1 'polypeptide(L)'
;MNLVPRIIFVLFMVCTAFVGCTRKSTLTPTPSVVDAGLEAAVAASGRFTTVRVDLRTNRLELFLRDETGRTFNRFDHLAAWLAGRNQQLRFAMNAGMYNPDFSPVGLLVKDGREISPLNVADGTGNFFLKPNGVFFVSASGPRIVETTEYPGLAHDVRLATQSGPLLLRNGVVNPAFDVASTNRLIRNGVGISQNAILFAISEQPITFYEFAIFFRDELQCQDALYLDGVVSSLYSVNLKRNDSTADLGPIIGVVH
;
A
#
# COMPACT_ATOMS: atom_id res chain seq x y z
N MET A 1 -0.78 74.69 65.33
CA MET A 1 -1.29 73.38 65.53
C MET A 1 -2.22 73.05 64.30
N ASN A 2 -1.65 72.61 63.22
CA ASN A 2 -2.45 72.20 62.04
C ASN A 2 -1.90 70.88 61.55
N LEU A 3 -2.71 69.82 61.67
CA LEU A 3 -2.44 68.54 61.17
C LEU A 3 -2.69 68.52 59.65
N VAL A 4 -1.73 68.04 58.87
CA VAL A 4 -1.88 67.75 57.45
C VAL A 4 -2.02 66.24 57.31
N PRO A 5 -3.04 65.73 56.65
CA PRO A 5 -3.16 64.29 56.42
C PRO A 5 -2.27 63.81 55.25
N ARG A 6 -1.51 62.74 55.49
CA ARG A 6 -0.74 62.03 54.48
C ARG A 6 -1.68 61.14 53.62
N ILE A 7 -1.72 61.46 52.32
CA ILE A 7 -2.38 60.64 51.35
C ILE A 7 -1.40 59.52 50.94
N ILE A 8 -1.78 58.28 51.20
CA ILE A 8 -1.08 57.05 50.74
C ILE A 8 -1.59 56.71 49.34
N PHE A 9 -0.71 56.86 48.33
CA PHE A 9 -0.97 56.37 47.00
C PHE A 9 -0.67 54.84 46.98
N VAL A 10 -1.71 54.00 46.84
CA VAL A 10 -1.58 52.58 46.57
C VAL A 10 -1.47 52.41 45.07
N LEU A 11 -0.29 52.03 44.59
CA LEU A 11 -0.01 51.73 43.19
C LEU A 11 -0.52 50.30 42.90
N PHE A 12 -1.64 50.18 42.18
CA PHE A 12 -2.13 48.91 41.69
C PHE A 12 -1.29 48.51 40.46
N MET A 13 -0.41 47.52 40.64
CA MET A 13 0.35 46.90 39.57
C MET A 13 -0.55 45.88 38.86
N VAL A 14 -1.11 46.25 37.69
CA VAL A 14 -1.86 45.33 36.84
C VAL A 14 -0.88 44.42 36.12
N CYS A 15 -0.77 43.19 36.60
CA CYS A 15 -0.01 42.14 35.94
C CYS A 15 -0.83 41.59 34.78
N THR A 16 -0.58 42.07 33.55
CA THR A 16 -1.17 41.47 32.34
C THR A 16 -0.40 40.19 32.03
N ALA A 17 -1.02 39.03 32.39
CA ALA A 17 -0.54 37.74 31.96
C ALA A 17 -0.80 37.59 30.45
N PHE A 18 0.26 37.64 29.64
CA PHE A 18 0.22 37.22 28.25
C PHE A 18 0.06 35.68 28.23
N VAL A 19 -1.16 35.20 28.03
CA VAL A 19 -1.40 33.82 27.68
C VAL A 19 -0.92 33.63 26.25
N GLY A 20 0.30 33.13 26.09
CA GLY A 20 0.86 32.70 24.81
C GLY A 20 0.08 31.54 24.29
N CYS A 21 -0.89 31.78 23.39
CA CYS A 21 -1.57 30.77 22.65
C CYS A 21 -0.59 30.14 21.61
N THR A 22 0.10 29.09 22.02
CA THR A 22 0.87 28.27 21.08
C THR A 22 -0.12 27.64 20.09
N ARG A 23 -0.28 28.26 18.92
CA ARG A 23 -0.94 27.61 17.76
C ARG A 23 -0.16 26.35 17.45
N LYS A 24 -0.69 25.19 17.84
CA LYS A 24 -0.34 23.93 17.22
C LYS A 24 -0.62 24.09 15.72
N SER A 25 0.43 24.16 14.93
CA SER A 25 0.34 24.08 13.47
C SER A 25 -0.22 22.68 13.14
N THR A 26 -1.52 22.61 12.96
CA THR A 26 -2.15 21.46 12.32
C THR A 26 -1.71 21.54 10.86
N LEU A 27 -0.71 20.75 10.49
CA LEU A 27 -0.39 20.48 9.09
C LEU A 27 -1.67 19.92 8.47
N THR A 28 -2.31 20.73 7.65
CA THR A 28 -3.46 20.30 6.85
C THR A 28 -2.95 19.23 5.91
N PRO A 29 -3.51 18.00 5.92
CA PRO A 29 -3.10 16.97 4.96
C PRO A 29 -3.32 17.52 3.56
N THR A 30 -2.34 17.30 2.69
CA THR A 30 -2.45 17.61 1.26
C THR A 30 -3.76 17.03 0.73
N PRO A 31 -4.59 17.80 -0.03
CA PRO A 31 -5.89 17.32 -0.46
C PRO A 31 -5.75 16.01 -1.23
N SER A 32 -6.38 14.96 -0.74
CA SER A 32 -6.54 13.72 -1.47
C SER A 32 -7.44 13.98 -2.67
N VAL A 33 -6.96 13.68 -3.87
CA VAL A 33 -7.82 13.70 -5.05
C VAL A 33 -8.70 12.45 -5.00
N VAL A 34 -9.97 12.64 -4.71
CA VAL A 34 -10.96 11.55 -4.60
C VAL A 34 -11.54 11.32 -5.99
N ASP A 35 -11.19 10.19 -6.58
CA ASP A 35 -11.88 9.61 -7.72
C ASP A 35 -12.78 8.48 -7.19
N ALA A 36 -14.04 8.37 -7.61
CA ALA A 36 -15.08 7.54 -6.99
C ALA A 36 -14.56 6.20 -6.39
N GLY A 37 -14.22 6.20 -5.09
CA GLY A 37 -13.69 5.03 -4.36
C GLY A 37 -12.23 4.65 -4.65
N LEU A 38 -11.47 5.52 -5.35
CA LEU A 38 -10.02 5.41 -5.54
C LEU A 38 -9.34 6.62 -4.89
N GLU A 39 -8.81 6.43 -3.69
CA GLU A 39 -8.16 7.48 -2.91
C GLU A 39 -6.66 7.25 -2.89
N ALA A 40 -5.90 8.18 -3.45
CA ALA A 40 -4.45 8.14 -3.42
C ALA A 40 -3.92 9.31 -2.57
N ALA A 41 -3.07 9.01 -1.60
CA ALA A 41 -2.53 10.00 -0.68
C ALA A 41 -1.08 9.68 -0.28
N VAL A 42 -0.29 10.72 -0.05
CA VAL A 42 0.98 10.61 0.68
C VAL A 42 0.64 10.67 2.17
N ALA A 43 1.10 9.68 2.95
CA ALA A 43 0.93 9.66 4.39
C ALA A 43 1.51 10.94 5.05
N ALA A 44 0.94 11.37 6.16
CA ALA A 44 1.35 12.61 6.84
C ALA A 44 2.86 12.64 7.20
N SER A 45 3.48 11.48 7.40
CA SER A 45 4.93 11.34 7.63
C SER A 45 5.78 11.61 6.38
N GLY A 46 5.19 11.69 5.18
CA GLY A 46 5.91 11.73 3.91
C GLY A 46 6.67 10.45 3.55
N ARG A 47 6.61 9.42 4.41
CA ARG A 47 7.37 8.16 4.25
C ARG A 47 6.70 7.13 3.37
N PHE A 48 5.41 7.26 3.13
CA PHE A 48 4.60 6.29 2.40
C PHE A 48 3.60 6.99 1.48
N THR A 49 3.39 6.40 0.32
CA THR A 49 2.24 6.68 -0.54
C THR A 49 1.28 5.51 -0.46
N THR A 50 0.00 5.80 -0.29
CA THR A 50 -1.07 4.81 -0.18
C THR A 50 -2.12 5.01 -1.25
N VAL A 51 -2.73 3.91 -1.68
CA VAL A 51 -3.88 3.93 -2.58
C VAL A 51 -4.95 3.00 -2.00
N ARG A 52 -6.10 3.59 -1.65
CA ARG A 52 -7.28 2.87 -1.19
C ARG A 52 -8.18 2.56 -2.38
N VAL A 53 -8.57 1.30 -2.53
CA VAL A 53 -9.43 0.82 -3.61
C VAL A 53 -10.71 0.23 -3.01
N ASP A 54 -11.86 0.81 -3.40
CA ASP A 54 -13.18 0.26 -3.09
C ASP A 54 -13.69 -0.52 -4.31
N LEU A 55 -13.86 -1.84 -4.17
CA LEU A 55 -14.32 -2.71 -5.26
C LEU A 55 -15.79 -2.52 -5.64
N ARG A 56 -16.57 -1.74 -4.88
CA ARG A 56 -17.95 -1.40 -5.25
C ARG A 56 -18.01 -0.40 -6.41
N THR A 57 -16.95 0.37 -6.59
CA THR A 57 -16.87 1.44 -7.58
C THR A 57 -15.69 1.30 -8.53
N ASN A 58 -14.75 0.40 -8.24
CA ASN A 58 -13.53 0.23 -9.04
C ASN A 58 -13.33 -1.22 -9.46
N ARG A 59 -12.89 -1.41 -10.68
CA ARG A 59 -12.49 -2.69 -11.22
C ARG A 59 -10.99 -2.87 -11.08
N LEU A 60 -10.59 -3.73 -10.13
CA LEU A 60 -9.19 -4.13 -9.94
C LEU A 60 -8.87 -5.33 -10.85
N GLU A 61 -7.77 -5.27 -11.58
CA GLU A 61 -7.36 -6.29 -12.54
C GLU A 61 -5.88 -6.66 -12.39
N LEU A 62 -5.50 -7.85 -12.92
CA LEU A 62 -4.12 -8.28 -13.06
C LEU A 62 -3.72 -8.32 -14.53
N PHE A 63 -2.50 -7.87 -14.82
CA PHE A 63 -1.94 -7.79 -16.15
C PHE A 63 -0.55 -8.44 -16.15
N LEU A 64 -0.23 -9.17 -17.20
CA LEU A 64 1.09 -9.73 -17.43
C LEU A 64 1.48 -9.62 -18.90
N ARG A 65 0.63 -10.13 -19.80
CA ARG A 65 0.86 -10.21 -21.24
C ARG A 65 -0.37 -9.71 -21.99
N ASP A 66 -0.12 -9.16 -23.18
CA ASP A 66 -1.17 -8.87 -24.15
C ASP A 66 -1.60 -10.15 -24.92
N GLU A 67 -2.52 -10.01 -25.86
CA GLU A 67 -3.07 -11.11 -26.65
C GLU A 67 -2.03 -11.75 -27.58
N THR A 68 -0.95 -11.05 -27.89
CA THR A 68 0.17 -11.56 -28.70
C THR A 68 1.19 -12.33 -27.87
N GLY A 69 1.01 -12.35 -26.53
CA GLY A 69 1.93 -12.98 -25.58
C GLY A 69 3.07 -12.06 -25.13
N ARG A 70 3.12 -10.78 -25.58
CA ARG A 70 4.14 -9.83 -25.17
C ARG A 70 3.83 -9.31 -23.76
N THR A 71 4.84 -9.33 -22.87
CA THR A 71 4.75 -8.75 -21.53
C THR A 71 4.60 -7.24 -21.57
N PHE A 72 3.78 -6.69 -20.68
CA PHE A 72 3.64 -5.22 -20.57
C PHE A 72 4.92 -4.58 -20.05
N ASN A 73 5.55 -5.13 -19.03
CA ASN A 73 6.78 -4.71 -18.38
C ASN A 73 6.74 -3.30 -17.76
N ARG A 74 5.89 -2.41 -18.24
CA ARG A 74 5.85 -1.00 -17.87
C ARG A 74 4.41 -0.49 -17.80
N PHE A 75 4.17 0.47 -16.91
CA PHE A 75 2.83 1.06 -16.77
C PHE A 75 2.42 1.89 -17.99
N ASP A 76 3.35 2.59 -18.64
CA ASP A 76 3.07 3.33 -19.86
C ASP A 76 2.68 2.42 -21.04
N HIS A 77 3.31 1.25 -21.19
CA HIS A 77 2.90 0.25 -22.19
C HIS A 77 1.49 -0.29 -21.90
N LEU A 78 1.21 -0.61 -20.62
CA LEU A 78 -0.12 -1.05 -20.22
C LEU A 78 -1.16 0.05 -20.45
N ALA A 79 -0.87 1.30 -20.08
CA ALA A 79 -1.77 2.42 -20.27
C ALA A 79 -2.07 2.67 -21.76
N ALA A 80 -1.07 2.60 -22.63
CA ALA A 80 -1.24 2.72 -24.08
C ALA A 80 -2.10 1.58 -24.65
N TRP A 81 -1.90 0.35 -24.20
CA TRP A 81 -2.69 -0.82 -24.62
C TRP A 81 -4.15 -0.69 -24.20
N LEU A 82 -4.43 -0.21 -22.97
CA LEU A 82 -5.77 0.06 -22.47
C LEU A 82 -6.44 1.20 -23.22
N ALA A 83 -5.72 2.29 -23.51
CA ALA A 83 -6.24 3.41 -24.28
C ALA A 83 -6.71 3.00 -25.67
N GLY A 84 -6.02 2.07 -26.34
CA GLY A 84 -6.45 1.46 -27.59
C GLY A 84 -7.75 0.66 -27.50
N ARG A 85 -8.27 0.42 -26.30
CA ARG A 85 -9.52 -0.30 -25.98
C ARG A 85 -10.60 0.61 -25.33
N ASN A 86 -10.39 1.93 -25.40
CA ASN A 86 -11.21 2.93 -24.73
C ASN A 86 -11.30 2.72 -23.21
N GLN A 87 -10.23 2.23 -22.62
CA GLN A 87 -10.07 2.05 -21.19
C GLN A 87 -8.94 2.94 -20.67
N GLN A 88 -9.02 3.35 -19.40
CA GLN A 88 -8.01 4.20 -18.77
C GLN A 88 -7.44 3.52 -17.55
N LEU A 89 -6.10 3.40 -17.49
CA LEU A 89 -5.38 3.02 -16.28
C LEU A 89 -5.43 4.20 -15.30
N ARG A 90 -6.01 3.98 -14.12
CA ARG A 90 -6.12 5.00 -13.07
C ARG A 90 -5.06 4.85 -12.00
N PHE A 91 -4.76 3.61 -11.64
CA PHE A 91 -3.75 3.21 -10.68
C PHE A 91 -3.13 1.90 -11.14
N ALA A 92 -1.83 1.71 -10.88
CA ALA A 92 -1.17 0.42 -10.97
C ALA A 92 0.01 0.31 -10.01
N MET A 93 0.33 -0.93 -9.65
CA MET A 93 1.49 -1.29 -8.86
C MET A 93 2.02 -2.63 -9.37
N ASN A 94 3.34 -2.89 -9.23
CA ASN A 94 3.83 -4.25 -9.43
C ASN A 94 3.19 -5.21 -8.43
N ALA A 95 2.81 -6.40 -8.89
CA ALA A 95 2.15 -7.42 -8.08
C ALA A 95 3.18 -8.43 -7.50
N GLY A 96 2.88 -9.71 -7.54
CA GLY A 96 3.77 -10.76 -7.02
C GLY A 96 5.07 -10.90 -7.80
N MET A 97 6.03 -11.58 -7.19
CA MET A 97 7.38 -11.77 -7.71
C MET A 97 7.40 -12.62 -8.99
N TYR A 98 8.42 -12.42 -9.80
CA TYR A 98 8.57 -13.06 -11.11
C TYR A 98 10.01 -13.51 -11.38
N ASN A 99 10.16 -14.43 -12.32
CA ASN A 99 11.43 -14.96 -12.79
C ASN A 99 12.06 -14.04 -13.87
N PRO A 100 13.32 -14.22 -14.24
CA PRO A 100 13.99 -13.41 -15.28
C PRO A 100 13.27 -13.40 -16.64
N ASP A 101 12.43 -14.38 -16.93
CA ASP A 101 11.59 -14.45 -18.14
C ASP A 101 10.21 -13.79 -17.96
N PHE A 102 10.03 -13.06 -16.86
CA PHE A 102 8.79 -12.41 -16.42
C PHE A 102 7.64 -13.37 -16.10
N SER A 103 7.86 -14.68 -16.03
CA SER A 103 6.87 -15.61 -15.50
C SER A 103 6.70 -15.43 -14.00
N PRO A 104 5.46 -15.55 -13.45
CA PRO A 104 5.25 -15.46 -12.01
C PRO A 104 6.00 -16.57 -11.26
N VAL A 105 6.59 -16.26 -10.09
CA VAL A 105 7.20 -17.29 -9.21
C VAL A 105 6.14 -18.18 -8.58
N GLY A 106 4.94 -17.64 -8.36
CA GLY A 106 3.83 -18.34 -7.72
C GLY A 106 2.51 -18.11 -8.42
N LEU A 107 1.42 -18.28 -7.68
CA LEU A 107 0.06 -18.19 -8.21
C LEU A 107 -0.20 -16.85 -8.88
N LEU A 108 -0.75 -16.94 -10.08
CA LEU A 108 -1.39 -15.83 -10.79
C LEU A 108 -2.73 -16.30 -11.35
N VAL A 109 -3.83 -15.70 -10.88
CA VAL A 109 -5.18 -15.90 -11.44
C VAL A 109 -5.65 -14.59 -12.05
N LYS A 110 -6.06 -14.62 -13.30
CA LYS A 110 -6.63 -13.48 -14.03
C LYS A 110 -7.98 -13.86 -14.63
N ASP A 111 -8.99 -13.06 -14.39
CA ASP A 111 -10.36 -13.27 -14.91
C ASP A 111 -10.89 -14.69 -14.67
N GLY A 112 -10.63 -15.23 -13.46
CA GLY A 112 -11.02 -16.58 -13.06
C GLY A 112 -10.18 -17.72 -13.64
N ARG A 113 -9.13 -17.41 -14.43
CA ARG A 113 -8.23 -18.42 -15.02
C ARG A 113 -6.88 -18.42 -14.30
N GLU A 114 -6.43 -19.59 -13.89
CA GLU A 114 -5.07 -19.78 -13.41
C GLU A 114 -4.08 -19.66 -14.57
N ILE A 115 -3.18 -18.68 -14.47
CA ILE A 115 -2.10 -18.40 -15.42
C ILE A 115 -0.80 -19.06 -14.96
N SER A 116 -0.58 -19.08 -13.64
CA SER A 116 0.54 -19.75 -13.00
C SER A 116 0.04 -20.44 -11.72
N PRO A 117 0.51 -21.65 -11.41
CA PRO A 117 0.02 -22.43 -10.28
C PRO A 117 0.52 -21.90 -8.93
N LEU A 118 -0.16 -22.35 -7.85
CA LEU A 118 0.27 -22.09 -6.49
C LEU A 118 1.65 -22.72 -6.24
N ASN A 119 2.57 -21.94 -5.70
CA ASN A 119 3.91 -22.40 -5.34
C ASN A 119 4.02 -22.60 -3.82
N VAL A 120 4.12 -23.85 -3.40
CA VAL A 120 4.26 -24.25 -1.99
C VAL A 120 5.68 -24.67 -1.65
N ALA A 121 6.62 -24.62 -2.59
CA ALA A 121 8.00 -25.05 -2.42
C ALA A 121 8.74 -24.19 -1.37
N ASP A 122 9.81 -24.75 -0.84
CA ASP A 122 10.81 -24.01 -0.09
C ASP A 122 11.88 -23.44 -1.04
N GLY A 123 12.53 -22.38 -0.63
CA GLY A 123 13.54 -21.71 -1.45
C GLY A 123 14.24 -20.57 -0.72
N THR A 124 14.99 -19.79 -1.47
CA THR A 124 15.71 -18.62 -0.97
C THR A 124 15.07 -17.32 -1.46
N GLY A 125 15.28 -16.24 -0.72
CA GLY A 125 14.73 -14.91 -1.05
C GLY A 125 13.37 -14.63 -0.41
N ASN A 126 12.90 -13.42 -0.61
CA ASN A 126 11.73 -12.89 0.09
C ASN A 126 10.44 -13.67 -0.20
N PHE A 127 10.26 -14.17 -1.44
CA PHE A 127 9.09 -14.98 -1.80
C PHE A 127 8.93 -16.21 -0.89
N PHE A 128 10.05 -16.84 -0.55
CA PHE A 128 10.08 -18.09 0.25
C PHE A 128 10.20 -17.85 1.76
N LEU A 129 10.31 -16.60 2.21
CA LEU A 129 10.27 -16.27 3.63
C LEU A 129 8.84 -16.50 4.16
N LYS A 130 8.68 -17.56 4.95
CA LYS A 130 7.37 -17.97 5.46
C LYS A 130 7.03 -17.31 6.79
N PRO A 131 5.71 -17.11 7.06
CA PRO A 131 4.62 -17.39 6.16
C PRO A 131 4.60 -16.43 4.95
N ASN A 132 4.49 -17.00 3.74
CA ASN A 132 4.16 -16.26 2.54
C ASN A 132 2.65 -16.40 2.24
N GLY A 133 2.12 -15.64 1.29
CA GLY A 133 0.68 -15.55 1.16
C GLY A 133 0.17 -15.27 -0.25
N VAL A 134 -1.15 -15.31 -0.35
CA VAL A 134 -1.91 -14.99 -1.55
C VAL A 134 -2.87 -13.85 -1.25
N PHE A 135 -2.77 -12.77 -2.02
CA PHE A 135 -3.83 -11.78 -2.14
C PHE A 135 -4.77 -12.21 -3.26
N PHE A 136 -6.08 -12.23 -3.00
CA PHE A 136 -7.08 -12.58 -4.01
C PHE A 136 -8.40 -11.83 -3.80
N VAL A 137 -9.17 -11.75 -4.88
CA VAL A 137 -10.54 -11.24 -4.89
C VAL A 137 -11.46 -12.31 -5.42
N SER A 138 -12.49 -12.64 -4.64
CA SER A 138 -13.54 -13.59 -4.99
C SER A 138 -14.92 -12.91 -4.89
N ALA A 139 -15.98 -13.67 -5.12
CA ALA A 139 -17.36 -13.20 -4.88
C ALA A 139 -17.58 -12.77 -3.41
N SER A 140 -16.83 -13.34 -2.46
CA SER A 140 -16.89 -12.98 -1.03
C SER A 140 -16.08 -11.74 -0.67
N GLY A 141 -15.43 -11.10 -1.64
CA GLY A 141 -14.59 -9.90 -1.45
C GLY A 141 -13.08 -10.18 -1.48
N PRO A 142 -12.28 -9.17 -1.12
CA PRO A 142 -10.83 -9.26 -1.10
C PRO A 142 -10.35 -10.01 0.15
N ARG A 143 -9.30 -10.84 0.01
CA ARG A 143 -8.66 -11.55 1.11
C ARG A 143 -7.15 -11.64 0.93
N ILE A 144 -6.44 -11.72 2.05
CA ILE A 144 -5.05 -12.14 2.12
C ILE A 144 -5.00 -13.33 3.07
N VAL A 145 -4.41 -14.43 2.61
CA VAL A 145 -4.30 -15.67 3.40
C VAL A 145 -2.91 -16.25 3.27
N GLU A 146 -2.52 -17.10 4.20
CA GLU A 146 -1.30 -17.90 4.06
C GLU A 146 -1.42 -18.85 2.86
N THR A 147 -0.32 -19.07 2.16
CA THR A 147 -0.28 -19.91 0.95
C THR A 147 -0.92 -21.28 1.15
N THR A 148 -0.68 -21.90 2.30
CA THR A 148 -1.21 -23.24 2.63
C THR A 148 -2.71 -23.28 2.89
N GLU A 149 -3.31 -22.13 3.24
CA GLU A 149 -4.75 -22.00 3.48
C GLU A 149 -5.53 -21.72 2.19
N TYR A 150 -4.85 -21.15 1.18
CA TYR A 150 -5.49 -20.69 -0.07
C TYR A 150 -6.36 -21.77 -0.74
N PRO A 151 -5.93 -23.04 -0.90
CA PRO A 151 -6.76 -24.04 -1.59
C PRO A 151 -8.11 -24.32 -0.92
N GLY A 152 -8.18 -24.21 0.41
CA GLY A 152 -9.42 -24.40 1.16
C GLY A 152 -10.37 -23.20 1.15
N LEU A 153 -9.90 -22.04 0.70
CA LEU A 153 -10.63 -20.77 0.75
C LEU A 153 -10.88 -20.16 -0.64
N ALA A 154 -10.26 -20.72 -1.67
CA ALA A 154 -10.26 -20.19 -3.03
C ALA A 154 -11.50 -20.68 -3.82
N HIS A 155 -12.65 -20.07 -3.55
CA HIS A 155 -13.87 -20.32 -4.32
C HIS A 155 -14.19 -19.07 -5.16
N ASP A 156 -14.56 -19.27 -6.43
CA ASP A 156 -14.94 -18.22 -7.38
C ASP A 156 -13.94 -17.04 -7.42
N VAL A 157 -12.66 -17.37 -7.42
CA VAL A 157 -11.57 -16.41 -7.44
C VAL A 157 -11.49 -15.75 -8.81
N ARG A 158 -11.69 -14.42 -8.83
CA ARG A 158 -11.58 -13.62 -10.05
C ARG A 158 -10.13 -13.22 -10.35
N LEU A 159 -9.38 -12.83 -9.34
CA LEU A 159 -7.95 -12.55 -9.44
C LEU A 159 -7.20 -13.01 -8.19
N ALA A 160 -5.97 -13.44 -8.37
CA ALA A 160 -5.06 -13.77 -7.27
C ALA A 160 -3.61 -13.54 -7.68
N THR A 161 -2.79 -13.14 -6.72
CA THR A 161 -1.33 -13.07 -6.86
C THR A 161 -0.67 -13.58 -5.58
N GLN A 162 0.27 -14.49 -5.73
CA GLN A 162 1.08 -14.99 -4.63
C GLN A 162 2.36 -14.17 -4.49
N SER A 163 2.75 -13.89 -3.27
CA SER A 163 4.01 -13.21 -2.95
C SER A 163 4.46 -13.56 -1.52
N GLY A 164 5.48 -12.88 -1.03
CA GLY A 164 5.94 -13.09 0.34
C GLY A 164 7.08 -12.15 0.75
N PRO A 165 7.19 -11.99 2.07
CA PRO A 165 6.42 -12.62 3.14
C PRO A 165 5.06 -11.97 3.41
N LEU A 166 4.19 -12.65 4.17
CA LEU A 166 3.08 -11.98 4.86
C LEU A 166 3.68 -10.96 5.84
N LEU A 167 3.17 -9.74 5.81
CA LEU A 167 3.57 -8.67 6.74
C LEU A 167 2.77 -8.77 8.04
N LEU A 168 1.46 -8.99 7.89
CA LEU A 168 0.51 -9.14 8.98
C LEU A 168 -0.40 -10.35 8.73
N ARG A 169 -0.77 -11.02 9.81
CA ARG A 169 -1.83 -12.02 9.85
C ARG A 169 -2.66 -11.82 11.11
N ASN A 170 -3.97 -11.57 10.95
CA ASN A 170 -4.89 -11.28 12.05
C ASN A 170 -4.37 -10.17 13.00
N GLY A 171 -3.79 -9.11 12.46
CA GLY A 171 -3.21 -7.99 13.21
C GLY A 171 -1.85 -8.27 13.85
N VAL A 172 -1.31 -9.48 13.71
CA VAL A 172 -0.01 -9.87 14.27
C VAL A 172 1.08 -9.70 13.21
N VAL A 173 2.14 -8.98 13.59
CA VAL A 173 3.35 -8.82 12.76
C VAL A 173 4.03 -10.17 12.59
N ASN A 174 4.52 -10.46 11.38
CA ASN A 174 5.27 -11.69 11.11
C ASN A 174 6.43 -11.87 12.11
N PRO A 175 6.46 -12.97 12.88
CA PRO A 175 7.45 -13.17 13.93
C PRO A 175 8.89 -13.37 13.40
N ALA A 176 9.06 -13.62 12.11
CA ALA A 176 10.37 -13.70 11.47
C ALA A 176 11.04 -12.33 11.26
N PHE A 177 10.32 -11.22 11.51
CA PHE A 177 10.88 -9.88 11.30
C PHE A 177 11.66 -9.42 12.54
N ASP A 178 12.95 -9.20 12.34
CA ASP A 178 13.83 -8.62 13.35
C ASP A 178 13.64 -7.09 13.40
N VAL A 179 13.28 -6.58 14.58
CA VAL A 179 13.15 -5.14 14.87
C VAL A 179 14.48 -4.40 14.64
N ALA A 180 15.61 -5.08 14.92
CA ALA A 180 16.96 -4.51 14.75
C ALA A 180 17.51 -4.69 13.32
N SER A 181 16.72 -5.20 12.38
CA SER A 181 17.15 -5.42 11.01
C SER A 181 17.68 -4.16 10.35
N THR A 182 18.81 -4.28 9.66
CA THR A 182 19.42 -3.21 8.85
C THR A 182 19.08 -3.37 7.36
N ASN A 183 18.36 -4.41 6.97
CA ASN A 183 17.95 -4.63 5.57
C ASN A 183 16.83 -3.67 5.16
N ARG A 184 17.23 -2.55 4.59
CA ARG A 184 16.34 -1.46 4.17
C ARG A 184 16.27 -1.36 2.67
N LEU A 185 15.05 -1.41 2.13
CA LEU A 185 14.74 -1.26 0.70
C LEU A 185 13.48 -0.40 0.56
N ILE A 186 13.25 0.16 -0.63
CA ILE A 186 11.92 0.60 -1.02
C ILE A 186 11.03 -0.64 -1.09
N ARG A 187 9.85 -0.56 -0.49
CA ARG A 187 8.94 -1.70 -0.37
C ARG A 187 7.54 -1.33 -0.80
N ASN A 188 6.86 -2.25 -1.45
CA ASN A 188 5.44 -2.13 -1.75
C ASN A 188 4.67 -3.35 -1.23
N GLY A 189 3.38 -3.17 -1.03
CA GLY A 189 2.54 -4.21 -0.46
C GLY A 189 1.06 -3.89 -0.57
N VAL A 190 0.25 -4.86 -0.19
CA VAL A 190 -1.20 -4.77 -0.14
C VAL A 190 -1.70 -5.21 1.22
N GLY A 191 -2.69 -4.50 1.77
CA GLY A 191 -3.36 -4.84 3.00
C GLY A 191 -4.88 -4.76 2.87
N ILE A 192 -5.59 -5.31 3.84
CA ILE A 192 -7.05 -5.26 3.91
C ILE A 192 -7.48 -4.65 5.24
N SER A 193 -8.31 -3.60 5.14
CA SER A 193 -8.96 -2.95 6.29
C SER A 193 -10.42 -2.71 5.97
N GLN A 194 -11.33 -3.27 6.78
CA GLN A 194 -12.79 -3.08 6.63
C GLN A 194 -13.30 -3.32 5.19
N ASN A 195 -12.85 -4.41 4.55
CA ASN A 195 -13.14 -4.77 3.15
C ASN A 195 -12.59 -3.82 2.08
N ALA A 196 -11.85 -2.77 2.45
CA ALA A 196 -11.11 -1.97 1.50
C ALA A 196 -9.72 -2.56 1.26
N ILE A 197 -9.26 -2.47 0.03
CA ILE A 197 -7.90 -2.83 -0.35
C ILE A 197 -7.03 -1.59 -0.22
N LEU A 198 -5.91 -1.73 0.47
CA LEU A 198 -4.93 -0.68 0.69
C LEU A 198 -3.59 -1.09 0.08
N PHE A 199 -3.20 -0.46 -1.00
CA PHE A 199 -1.85 -0.57 -1.54
C PHE A 199 -0.96 0.48 -0.89
N ALA A 200 0.30 0.14 -0.63
CA ALA A 200 1.27 1.06 -0.09
C ALA A 200 2.64 0.86 -0.74
N ILE A 201 3.38 1.97 -0.92
CA ILE A 201 4.79 1.99 -1.28
C ILE A 201 5.53 2.93 -0.34
N SER A 202 6.73 2.53 0.10
CA SER A 202 7.59 3.42 0.89
C SER A 202 8.35 4.39 -0.02
N GLU A 203 8.47 5.65 0.40
CA GLU A 203 9.21 6.70 -0.33
C GLU A 203 10.70 6.71 0.03
N GLN A 204 11.08 5.93 1.04
CA GLN A 204 12.46 5.74 1.47
C GLN A 204 12.71 4.29 1.89
N PRO A 205 13.97 3.84 1.92
CA PRO A 205 14.28 2.48 2.35
C PRO A 205 13.82 2.20 3.78
N ILE A 206 13.08 1.11 3.97
CA ILE A 206 12.53 0.65 5.25
C ILE A 206 12.77 -0.85 5.45
N THR A 207 12.68 -1.32 6.70
CA THR A 207 12.70 -2.74 7.03
C THR A 207 11.32 -3.39 6.82
N PHE A 208 11.23 -4.72 6.83
CA PHE A 208 9.95 -5.41 6.84
C PHE A 208 9.14 -5.11 8.11
N TYR A 209 9.82 -5.01 9.26
CA TYR A 209 9.16 -4.68 10.52
C TYR A 209 8.49 -3.30 10.47
N GLU A 210 9.20 -2.27 10.03
CA GLU A 210 8.65 -0.91 9.89
C GLU A 210 7.46 -0.90 8.92
N PHE A 211 7.52 -1.68 7.84
CA PHE A 211 6.44 -1.75 6.86
C PHE A 211 5.21 -2.47 7.41
N ALA A 212 5.40 -3.55 8.17
CA ALA A 212 4.32 -4.25 8.86
C ALA A 212 3.63 -3.35 9.90
N ILE A 213 4.41 -2.62 10.71
CA ILE A 213 3.89 -1.64 11.68
C ILE A 213 3.06 -0.56 10.98
N PHE A 214 3.50 -0.04 9.84
CA PHE A 214 2.74 0.94 9.07
C PHE A 214 1.37 0.39 8.64
N PHE A 215 1.31 -0.82 8.10
CA PHE A 215 0.04 -1.46 7.73
C PHE A 215 -0.87 -1.69 8.95
N ARG A 216 -0.31 -2.11 10.09
CA ARG A 216 -1.08 -2.39 11.29
C ARG A 216 -1.60 -1.11 11.96
N ASP A 217 -0.71 -0.17 12.23
CA ASP A 217 -0.97 0.95 13.14
C ASP A 217 -1.55 2.18 12.41
N GLU A 218 -1.07 2.47 11.18
CA GLU A 218 -1.56 3.62 10.42
C GLU A 218 -2.70 3.25 9.46
N LEU A 219 -2.61 2.09 8.79
CA LEU A 219 -3.65 1.65 7.85
C LEU A 219 -4.72 0.75 8.48
N GLN A 220 -4.54 0.34 9.75
CA GLN A 220 -5.49 -0.49 10.49
C GLN A 220 -5.84 -1.80 9.77
N CYS A 221 -4.85 -2.36 9.06
CA CYS A 221 -5.00 -3.64 8.37
C CYS A 221 -4.89 -4.81 9.34
N GLN A 222 -5.73 -5.84 9.13
CA GLN A 222 -5.61 -7.10 9.84
C GLN A 222 -4.63 -8.05 9.11
N ASP A 223 -4.68 -8.06 7.80
CA ASP A 223 -3.81 -8.86 6.96
C ASP A 223 -3.10 -7.96 5.95
N ALA A 224 -1.81 -8.23 5.73
CA ALA A 224 -1.01 -7.51 4.75
C ALA A 224 0.06 -8.41 4.15
N LEU A 225 0.30 -8.24 2.86
CA LEU A 225 1.24 -9.01 2.06
C LEU A 225 2.25 -8.08 1.39
N TYR A 226 3.53 -8.41 1.53
CA TYR A 226 4.59 -7.80 0.75
C TYR A 226 4.51 -8.28 -0.71
N LEU A 227 4.66 -7.35 -1.63
CA LEU A 227 4.74 -7.63 -3.07
C LEU A 227 6.22 -7.68 -3.52
N ASP A 228 6.56 -7.33 -4.76
CA ASP A 228 7.96 -7.39 -5.19
C ASP A 228 8.69 -6.05 -4.94
N GLY A 229 9.45 -5.99 -3.86
CA GLY A 229 10.12 -4.77 -3.43
C GLY A 229 11.39 -4.40 -4.18
N VAL A 230 12.01 -5.30 -4.93
CA VAL A 230 13.20 -4.98 -5.72
C VAL A 230 12.86 -4.02 -6.86
N VAL A 231 11.64 -4.11 -7.36
CA VAL A 231 11.09 -3.31 -8.46
C VAL A 231 9.90 -2.45 -8.01
N SER A 232 9.79 -2.15 -6.70
CA SER A 232 8.69 -1.35 -6.14
C SER A 232 8.39 -0.14 -7.00
N SER A 233 7.21 -0.13 -7.60
CA SER A 233 6.79 0.87 -8.57
C SER A 233 5.30 1.16 -8.44
N LEU A 234 4.92 2.43 -8.65
CA LEU A 234 3.55 2.92 -8.58
C LEU A 234 3.24 3.82 -9.76
N TYR A 235 2.05 3.62 -10.32
CA TYR A 235 1.41 4.52 -11.27
C TYR A 235 0.12 5.07 -10.65
N SER A 236 -0.08 6.38 -10.73
CA SER A 236 -1.31 7.01 -10.28
C SER A 236 -1.57 8.29 -11.05
N VAL A 237 -2.70 8.36 -11.74
CA VAL A 237 -3.14 9.58 -12.43
C VAL A 237 -3.36 10.71 -11.42
N ASN A 238 -3.97 10.41 -10.29
CA ASN A 238 -4.30 11.38 -9.25
C ASN A 238 -3.05 12.02 -8.62
N LEU A 239 -1.96 11.25 -8.48
CA LEU A 239 -0.68 11.74 -7.94
C LEU A 239 0.26 12.22 -9.05
N LYS A 240 -0.11 12.11 -10.32
CA LYS A 240 0.76 12.38 -11.49
C LYS A 240 2.08 11.59 -11.39
N ARG A 241 2.01 10.33 -10.93
CA ARG A 241 3.14 9.45 -10.70
C ARG A 241 3.19 8.33 -11.73
N ASN A 242 4.37 8.06 -12.26
CA ASN A 242 4.65 6.95 -13.16
C ASN A 242 6.09 6.48 -12.93
N ASP A 243 6.28 5.53 -12.04
CA ASP A 243 7.58 4.95 -11.76
C ASP A 243 8.00 4.02 -12.92
N SER A 244 9.24 4.14 -13.36
CA SER A 244 9.75 3.40 -14.51
C SER A 244 11.20 2.93 -14.33
N THR A 245 11.56 2.60 -13.09
CA THR A 245 12.94 2.28 -12.72
C THR A 245 13.37 0.87 -13.13
N ALA A 246 12.43 -0.04 -13.38
CA ALA A 246 12.69 -1.42 -13.78
C ALA A 246 11.55 -1.95 -14.65
N ASP A 247 11.84 -3.02 -15.42
CA ASP A 247 10.82 -3.80 -16.08
C ASP A 247 10.06 -4.67 -15.06
N LEU A 248 8.74 -4.73 -15.20
CA LEU A 248 7.84 -5.39 -14.27
C LEU A 248 7.36 -6.73 -14.82
N GLY A 249 7.13 -7.71 -13.93
CA GLY A 249 6.37 -8.91 -14.21
C GLY A 249 4.85 -8.64 -14.09
N PRO A 250 4.13 -9.36 -13.22
CA PRO A 250 2.70 -9.10 -12.99
C PRO A 250 2.44 -7.69 -12.48
N ILE A 251 1.44 -7.04 -13.04
CA ILE A 251 0.96 -5.70 -12.65
C ILE A 251 -0.46 -5.85 -12.14
N ILE A 252 -0.76 -5.18 -11.01
CA ILE A 252 -2.12 -5.03 -10.51
C ILE A 252 -2.56 -3.58 -10.71
N GLY A 253 -3.79 -3.35 -11.17
CA GLY A 253 -4.23 -1.99 -11.46
C GLY A 253 -5.74 -1.80 -11.45
N VAL A 254 -6.17 -0.55 -11.34
CA VAL A 254 -7.55 -0.11 -11.47
C VAL A 254 -7.75 0.51 -12.85
N VAL A 255 -8.80 0.06 -13.52
CA VAL A 255 -9.16 0.44 -14.89
C VAL A 255 -10.59 0.97 -14.95
N HIS A 256 -10.78 2.03 -15.68
CA HIS A 256 -12.08 2.62 -16.04
C HIS A 256 -12.27 2.69 -17.55
#